data_de415e6f3e7b9e86e05b0d5fb21947d0
#
_entry.id   de415e6f3e7b9e86e05b0d5fb21947d0
#
_cell.length_a   1.000
_cell.length_b   1.000
_cell.length_c   1.000
_cell.angle_alpha   90.00
_cell.angle_beta   90.00
_cell.angle_gamma   90.00
#
_symmetry.space_group_name_H-M   'P 1'
#
loop_
_entity.id
_entity.type
_entity.pdbx_description
1 polymer ?
#
loop_
_entity_poly.entity_id
_entity_poly.type
_entity_poly.pdbx_seq_one_letter_code
_entity_poly.pdbx_strand_id
1 'polypeptide(L)'
;PLICFSIKSNSNINLIREIKKFGLGADVVSIGELMLAIKAGVNPKKIVFSGVGKTSEEISYAISKKILLINAESSSEIKEIDRIARLKKKKIDVGIRLNPNTDAKTLNQISTGKKENKFGVDNKTFKELVNYCKNSKNINLKCLSVHIGSQILDYKPYEKMLKAIGKIIDRVDHKFEFVDLG
;
A
#
# COMPACT_ATOMS: atom_id res chain seq x y z
N PRO A 1 -2.08 -14.18 8.17
CA PRO A 1 -2.47 -13.00 7.40
C PRO A 1 -2.88 -11.84 8.31
N LEU A 2 -2.64 -10.59 7.88
CA LEU A 2 -3.15 -9.39 8.52
C LEU A 2 -4.33 -8.88 7.69
N ILE A 3 -5.47 -8.65 8.34
CA ILE A 3 -6.63 -7.99 7.72
C ILE A 3 -6.62 -6.54 8.19
N CYS A 4 -6.59 -5.60 7.23
CA CYS A 4 -6.65 -4.16 7.49
C CYS A 4 -8.03 -3.63 7.06
N PHE A 5 -8.72 -2.98 7.99
CA PHE A 5 -9.99 -2.32 7.68
C PHE A 5 -9.74 -1.00 6.96
N SER A 6 -10.38 -0.82 5.80
CA SER A 6 -10.25 0.41 5.02
C SER A 6 -11.14 1.51 5.63
N ILE A 7 -10.52 2.48 6.30
CA ILE A 7 -11.22 3.54 7.06
C ILE A 7 -12.06 4.44 6.14
N LYS A 8 -11.65 4.62 4.88
CA LYS A 8 -12.42 5.40 3.89
C LYS A 8 -13.84 4.88 3.69
N SER A 9 -14.11 3.60 3.96
CA SER A 9 -15.45 3.01 3.82
C SER A 9 -16.38 3.43 4.95
N ASN A 10 -15.85 3.58 6.17
CA ASN A 10 -16.58 4.07 7.33
C ASN A 10 -15.61 4.58 8.39
N SER A 11 -15.55 5.90 8.58
CA SER A 11 -14.66 6.57 9.52
C SER A 11 -15.23 6.72 10.94
N ASN A 12 -16.27 6.00 11.29
CA ASN A 12 -16.82 6.03 12.66
C ASN A 12 -15.79 5.45 13.65
N ILE A 13 -15.33 6.28 14.57
CA ILE A 13 -14.29 5.90 15.55
C ILE A 13 -14.69 4.74 16.45
N ASN A 14 -16.00 4.61 16.78
CA ASN A 14 -16.47 3.51 17.61
C ASN A 14 -16.44 2.19 16.84
N LEU A 15 -16.77 2.21 15.54
CA LEU A 15 -16.60 1.03 14.68
C LEU A 15 -15.12 0.61 14.62
N ILE A 16 -14.20 1.55 14.43
CA ILE A 16 -12.77 1.24 14.40
C ILE A 16 -12.29 0.66 15.72
N ARG A 17 -12.80 1.18 16.86
CA ARG A 17 -12.53 0.62 18.20
C ARG A 17 -13.02 -0.80 18.36
N GLU A 18 -14.18 -1.14 17.81
CA GLU A 18 -14.69 -2.52 17.85
C GLU A 18 -13.83 -3.43 16.96
N ILE A 19 -13.57 -3.03 15.72
CA ILE A 19 -12.79 -3.80 14.75
C ILE A 19 -11.39 -4.15 15.30
N LYS A 20 -10.72 -3.20 15.96
CA LYS A 20 -9.40 -3.47 16.54
C LYS A 20 -9.42 -4.54 17.64
N LYS A 21 -10.54 -4.74 18.35
CA LYS A 21 -10.63 -5.78 19.39
C LYS A 21 -10.48 -7.19 18.81
N PHE A 22 -10.81 -7.36 17.53
CA PHE A 22 -10.59 -8.60 16.79
C PHE A 22 -9.17 -8.73 16.22
N GLY A 23 -8.26 -7.82 16.58
CA GLY A 23 -6.86 -7.87 16.15
C GLY A 23 -6.59 -7.34 14.75
N LEU A 24 -7.60 -6.73 14.08
CA LEU A 24 -7.45 -6.16 12.76
C LEU A 24 -6.56 -4.91 12.77
N GLY A 25 -5.94 -4.64 11.60
CA GLY A 25 -5.24 -3.40 11.31
C GLY A 25 -6.13 -2.36 10.63
N ALA A 26 -5.52 -1.32 10.11
CA ALA A 26 -6.20 -0.29 9.34
C ALA A 26 -5.46 0.01 8.04
N ASP A 27 -6.22 0.19 6.96
CA ASP A 27 -5.75 0.81 5.72
C ASP A 27 -6.27 2.25 5.70
N VAL A 28 -5.35 3.20 5.55
CA VAL A 28 -5.62 4.64 5.59
C VAL A 28 -5.14 5.31 4.31
N VAL A 29 -5.85 6.34 3.85
CA VAL A 29 -5.52 7.06 2.60
C VAL A 29 -5.32 8.56 2.81
N SER A 30 -5.31 9.03 4.06
CA SER A 30 -5.04 10.42 4.45
C SER A 30 -4.50 10.51 5.86
N ILE A 31 -3.89 11.67 6.18
CA ILE A 31 -3.44 11.97 7.56
C ILE A 31 -4.61 11.96 8.56
N GLY A 32 -5.80 12.43 8.14
CA GLY A 32 -6.99 12.43 8.98
C GLY A 32 -7.40 11.01 9.38
N GLU A 33 -7.42 10.08 8.44
CA GLU A 33 -7.70 8.67 8.71
C GLU A 33 -6.61 8.02 9.57
N LEU A 34 -5.34 8.35 9.32
CA LEU A 34 -4.23 7.87 10.15
C LEU A 34 -4.35 8.34 11.60
N MET A 35 -4.66 9.62 11.81
CA MET A 35 -4.91 10.18 13.13
C MET A 35 -6.08 9.49 13.83
N LEU A 36 -7.15 9.24 13.07
CA LEU A 36 -8.35 8.57 13.57
C LEU A 36 -8.06 7.12 13.98
N ALA A 37 -7.32 6.36 13.16
CA ALA A 37 -6.89 5.00 13.48
C ALA A 37 -6.09 4.95 14.78
N ILE A 38 -5.12 5.87 14.93
CA ILE A 38 -4.31 5.97 16.15
C ILE A 38 -5.18 6.36 17.35
N LYS A 39 -6.08 7.34 17.21
CA LYS A 39 -7.01 7.76 18.26
C LYS A 39 -7.97 6.65 18.68
N ALA A 40 -8.37 5.80 17.73
CA ALA A 40 -9.17 4.60 18.04
C ALA A 40 -8.34 3.52 18.77
N GLY A 41 -7.02 3.65 18.80
CA GLY A 41 -6.08 2.74 19.45
C GLY A 41 -5.68 1.55 18.58
N VAL A 42 -5.74 1.67 17.25
CA VAL A 42 -5.16 0.67 16.35
C VAL A 42 -3.64 0.68 16.53
N ASN A 43 -3.04 -0.51 16.64
CA ASN A 43 -1.58 -0.61 16.75
C ASN A 43 -0.92 -0.04 15.47
N PRO A 44 -0.03 0.96 15.58
CA PRO A 44 0.66 1.51 14.40
C PRO A 44 1.33 0.44 13.52
N LYS A 45 1.85 -0.64 14.14
CA LYS A 45 2.43 -1.79 13.42
C LYS A 45 1.42 -2.66 12.66
N LYS A 46 0.15 -2.26 12.66
CA LYS A 46 -0.93 -2.85 11.87
C LYS A 46 -1.61 -1.79 10.97
N ILE A 47 -0.96 -0.65 10.73
CA ILE A 47 -1.50 0.41 9.88
C ILE A 47 -0.71 0.45 8.58
N VAL A 48 -1.42 0.40 7.46
CA VAL A 48 -0.91 0.59 6.10
C VAL A 48 -1.42 1.92 5.57
N PHE A 49 -0.53 2.73 5.00
CA PHE A 49 -0.90 3.99 4.36
C PHE A 49 -0.83 3.86 2.85
N SER A 50 -1.99 3.78 2.22
CA SER A 50 -2.19 3.62 0.78
C SER A 50 -2.64 4.92 0.12
N GLY A 51 -2.96 4.88 -1.18
CA GLY A 51 -3.53 5.98 -1.95
C GLY A 51 -2.52 6.89 -2.61
N VAL A 52 -2.98 7.58 -3.66
CA VAL A 52 -2.19 8.54 -4.45
C VAL A 52 -2.17 9.92 -3.79
N GLY A 53 -1.12 10.70 -4.07
CA GLY A 53 -1.08 12.11 -3.68
C GLY A 53 -0.77 12.36 -2.21
N LYS A 54 -0.07 11.43 -1.53
CA LYS A 54 0.43 11.68 -0.17
C LYS A 54 1.37 12.89 -0.18
N THR A 55 1.10 13.86 0.68
CA THR A 55 1.96 15.03 0.86
C THR A 55 3.20 14.68 1.68
N SER A 56 4.22 15.54 1.59
CA SER A 56 5.44 15.41 2.42
C SER A 56 5.12 15.41 3.91
N GLU A 57 4.13 16.19 4.34
CA GLU A 57 3.68 16.28 5.74
C GLU A 57 3.04 14.98 6.19
N GLU A 58 2.17 14.38 5.38
CA GLU A 58 1.51 13.10 5.65
C GLU A 58 2.52 11.97 5.75
N ILE A 59 3.47 11.90 4.81
CA ILE A 59 4.57 10.93 4.83
C ILE A 59 5.42 11.13 6.11
N SER A 60 5.79 12.37 6.42
CA SER A 60 6.55 12.72 7.61
C SER A 60 5.85 12.31 8.90
N TYR A 61 4.53 12.53 8.98
CA TYR A 61 3.70 12.12 10.11
C TYR A 61 3.64 10.60 10.24
N ALA A 62 3.36 9.89 9.14
CA ALA A 62 3.33 8.43 9.11
C ALA A 62 4.65 7.80 9.60
N ILE A 63 5.78 8.33 9.13
CA ILE A 63 7.12 7.93 9.57
C ILE A 63 7.30 8.17 11.07
N SER A 64 6.80 9.30 11.61
CA SER A 64 6.90 9.61 13.04
C SER A 64 6.12 8.62 13.91
N LYS A 65 5.00 8.12 13.40
CA LYS A 65 4.14 7.15 14.08
C LYS A 65 4.60 5.70 13.95
N LYS A 66 5.65 5.45 13.16
CA LYS A 66 6.25 4.11 12.97
C LYS A 66 5.19 3.08 12.53
N ILE A 67 4.34 3.46 11.59
CA ILE A 67 3.32 2.55 11.02
C ILE A 67 3.96 1.33 10.37
N LEU A 68 3.15 0.33 10.04
CA LEU A 68 3.64 -0.90 9.42
C LEU A 68 4.29 -0.61 8.08
N LEU A 69 3.63 0.16 7.21
CA LEU A 69 3.97 0.25 5.81
C LEU A 69 3.40 1.52 5.16
N ILE A 70 4.15 2.11 4.24
CA ILE A 70 3.66 3.11 3.30
C ILE A 70 3.68 2.49 1.90
N ASN A 71 2.50 2.32 1.28
CA ASN A 71 2.37 1.86 -0.10
C ASN A 71 2.55 3.04 -1.06
N ALA A 72 3.64 3.05 -1.83
CA ALA A 72 3.90 4.06 -2.83
C ALA A 72 3.27 3.67 -4.18
N GLU A 73 2.75 4.66 -4.88
CA GLU A 73 2.02 4.49 -6.14
C GLU A 73 2.72 5.14 -7.34
N SER A 74 3.90 5.74 -7.13
CA SER A 74 4.70 6.37 -8.19
C SER A 74 6.18 6.44 -7.84
N SER A 75 7.01 6.67 -8.88
CA SER A 75 8.45 6.89 -8.71
C SER A 75 8.77 8.17 -7.94
N SER A 76 7.99 9.23 -8.14
CA SER A 76 8.15 10.49 -7.41
C SER A 76 7.87 10.30 -5.92
N GLU A 77 6.85 9.52 -5.59
CA GLU A 77 6.48 9.24 -4.21
C GLU A 77 7.58 8.42 -3.48
N ILE A 78 8.14 7.39 -4.10
CA ILE A 78 9.27 6.62 -3.52
C ILE A 78 10.46 7.55 -3.23
N LYS A 79 10.81 8.43 -4.18
CA LYS A 79 11.91 9.38 -4.00
C LYS A 79 11.63 10.37 -2.85
N GLU A 80 10.39 10.81 -2.72
CA GLU A 80 9.98 11.70 -1.63
C GLU A 80 10.01 11.01 -0.27
N ILE A 81 9.54 9.75 -0.19
CA ILE A 81 9.66 8.93 1.03
C ILE A 81 11.13 8.78 1.42
N ASP A 82 12.01 8.46 0.46
CA ASP A 82 13.46 8.32 0.69
C ASP A 82 14.09 9.62 1.21
N ARG A 83 13.74 10.76 0.59
CA ARG A 83 14.19 12.09 1.01
C ARG A 83 13.79 12.40 2.46
N ILE A 84 12.52 12.16 2.81
CA ILE A 84 12.01 12.43 4.16
C ILE A 84 12.62 11.45 5.18
N ALA A 85 12.75 10.18 4.83
CA ALA A 85 13.39 9.17 5.65
C ALA A 85 14.85 9.55 5.98
N ARG A 86 15.60 10.03 4.98
CA ARG A 86 16.96 10.53 5.13
C ARG A 86 17.03 11.72 6.09
N LEU A 87 16.15 12.72 5.92
CA LEU A 87 16.10 13.90 6.80
C LEU A 87 15.80 13.50 8.25
N LYS A 88 14.96 12.49 8.44
CA LYS A 88 14.62 11.95 9.76
C LYS A 88 15.65 10.93 10.29
N LYS A 89 16.68 10.60 9.51
CA LYS A 89 17.68 9.56 9.84
C LYS A 89 17.02 8.24 10.23
N LYS A 90 16.01 7.80 9.45
CA LYS A 90 15.25 6.57 9.69
C LYS A 90 15.25 5.69 8.45
N LYS A 91 15.18 4.39 8.66
CA LYS A 91 14.88 3.41 7.61
C LYS A 91 13.39 3.07 7.68
N ILE A 92 12.69 3.14 6.54
CA ILE A 92 11.24 3.06 6.45
C ILE A 92 10.81 1.85 5.65
N ASP A 93 9.87 1.10 6.20
CA ASP A 93 9.23 -0.03 5.51
C ASP A 93 8.25 0.52 4.47
N VAL A 94 8.40 0.11 3.21
CA VAL A 94 7.56 0.55 2.10
C VAL A 94 7.02 -0.63 1.30
N GLY A 95 5.87 -0.42 0.68
CA GLY A 95 5.34 -1.23 -0.41
C GLY A 95 5.38 -0.44 -1.71
N ILE A 96 5.38 -1.15 -2.83
CA ILE A 96 5.17 -0.55 -4.14
C ILE A 96 3.89 -1.14 -4.72
N ARG A 97 2.96 -0.26 -5.08
CA ARG A 97 1.72 -0.68 -5.74
C ARG A 97 1.96 -0.89 -7.22
N LEU A 98 1.82 -2.14 -7.62
CA LEU A 98 1.88 -2.57 -9.00
C LEU A 98 0.49 -2.51 -9.62
N ASN A 99 0.37 -1.96 -10.83
CA ASN A 99 -0.79 -2.17 -11.67
C ASN A 99 -0.57 -3.46 -12.47
N PRO A 100 -1.30 -4.55 -12.17
CA PRO A 100 -1.07 -5.84 -12.81
C PRO A 100 -1.64 -5.89 -14.24
N ASN A 101 -2.29 -4.83 -14.72
CA ASN A 101 -2.97 -4.76 -16.01
C ASN A 101 -3.98 -5.90 -16.22
N THR A 102 -4.73 -6.21 -15.18
CA THR A 102 -5.80 -7.22 -15.20
C THR A 102 -7.17 -6.57 -15.06
N ASP A 103 -8.15 -7.04 -15.81
CA ASP A 103 -9.53 -6.57 -15.69
C ASP A 103 -10.28 -7.38 -14.61
N ALA A 104 -10.78 -6.67 -13.60
CA ALA A 104 -11.56 -7.26 -12.51
C ALA A 104 -13.03 -7.50 -12.87
N LYS A 105 -13.47 -7.12 -14.08
CA LYS A 105 -14.89 -7.15 -14.49
C LYS A 105 -15.83 -6.42 -13.51
N THR A 106 -15.36 -5.35 -12.93
CA THR A 106 -16.14 -4.47 -12.06
C THR A 106 -16.66 -3.28 -12.87
N LEU A 107 -17.47 -2.41 -12.23
CA LEU A 107 -17.87 -1.16 -12.84
C LEU A 107 -16.62 -0.34 -13.24
N ASN A 108 -16.62 0.22 -14.44
CA ASN A 108 -15.46 0.95 -15.00
C ASN A 108 -14.94 2.05 -14.06
N GLN A 109 -15.81 2.67 -13.26
CA GLN A 109 -15.48 3.74 -12.33
C GLN A 109 -14.66 3.27 -11.11
N ILE A 110 -14.76 1.99 -10.74
CA ILE A 110 -14.11 1.42 -9.55
C ILE A 110 -13.02 0.39 -9.90
N SER A 111 -12.85 0.08 -11.19
CA SER A 111 -11.74 -0.77 -11.66
C SER A 111 -10.42 -0.04 -11.53
N THR A 112 -9.42 -0.67 -10.90
CA THR A 112 -8.08 -0.09 -10.68
C THR A 112 -6.96 -0.91 -11.30
N GLY A 113 -7.29 -2.03 -11.93
CA GLY A 113 -6.32 -2.97 -12.48
C GLY A 113 -6.08 -2.88 -13.99
N LYS A 114 -6.75 -1.97 -14.70
CA LYS A 114 -6.56 -1.76 -16.15
C LYS A 114 -5.36 -0.85 -16.43
N LYS A 115 -4.79 -0.94 -17.62
CA LYS A 115 -3.63 -0.15 -18.05
C LYS A 115 -3.89 1.36 -18.01
N GLU A 116 -5.11 1.77 -18.31
CA GLU A 116 -5.55 3.17 -18.32
C GLU A 116 -5.79 3.74 -16.92
N ASN A 117 -5.78 2.89 -15.89
CA ASN A 117 -6.02 3.33 -14.53
C ASN A 117 -4.81 4.05 -13.97
N LYS A 118 -5.09 5.16 -13.27
CA LYS A 118 -4.09 6.06 -12.67
C LYS A 118 -3.35 5.50 -11.44
N PHE A 119 -3.73 4.33 -10.95
CA PHE A 119 -3.22 3.78 -9.69
C PHE A 119 -2.10 2.78 -9.93
N GLY A 120 -1.04 2.95 -9.14
CA GLY A 120 0.12 2.06 -9.17
C GLY A 120 1.04 2.27 -10.37
N VAL A 121 2.15 1.55 -10.39
CA VAL A 121 3.18 1.61 -11.45
C VAL A 121 3.08 0.40 -12.39
N ASP A 122 3.55 0.56 -13.61
CA ASP A 122 3.66 -0.55 -14.57
C ASP A 122 4.83 -1.49 -14.23
N ASN A 123 4.91 -2.62 -14.92
CA ASN A 123 5.92 -3.65 -14.69
C ASN A 123 7.37 -3.16 -14.90
N LYS A 124 7.61 -2.23 -15.83
CA LYS A 124 8.94 -1.68 -16.10
C LYS A 124 9.36 -0.79 -14.94
N THR A 125 8.52 0.17 -14.62
CA THR A 125 8.73 1.10 -13.50
C THR A 125 8.85 0.35 -12.16
N PHE A 126 8.06 -0.72 -11.96
CA PHE A 126 8.15 -1.55 -10.77
C PHE A 126 9.54 -2.14 -10.58
N LYS A 127 10.13 -2.73 -11.63
CA LYS A 127 11.49 -3.28 -11.59
C LYS A 127 12.55 -2.21 -11.31
N GLU A 128 12.41 -1.05 -11.92
CA GLU A 128 13.32 0.09 -11.69
C GLU A 128 13.26 0.53 -10.23
N LEU A 129 12.05 0.59 -9.65
CA LEU A 129 11.85 0.97 -8.26
C LEU A 129 12.33 -0.10 -7.27
N VAL A 130 12.19 -1.38 -7.58
CA VAL A 130 12.79 -2.46 -6.76
C VAL A 130 14.31 -2.25 -6.68
N ASN A 131 14.96 -2.00 -7.82
CA ASN A 131 16.41 -1.74 -7.86
C ASN A 131 16.78 -0.45 -7.12
N TYR A 132 16.00 0.61 -7.26
CA TYR A 132 16.20 1.84 -6.50
C TYR A 132 16.15 1.60 -4.99
N CYS A 133 15.10 0.91 -4.52
CA CYS A 133 14.93 0.61 -3.10
C CYS A 133 16.06 -0.29 -2.54
N LYS A 134 16.53 -1.27 -3.30
CA LYS A 134 17.67 -2.12 -2.92
C LYS A 134 18.94 -1.30 -2.64
N ASN A 135 19.15 -0.22 -3.40
CA ASN A 135 20.33 0.65 -3.26
C ASN A 135 20.13 1.79 -2.25
N SER A 136 18.91 2.03 -1.78
CA SER A 136 18.65 3.06 -0.77
C SER A 136 19.03 2.60 0.63
N LYS A 137 19.69 3.47 1.39
CA LYS A 137 20.00 3.25 2.81
C LYS A 137 18.80 3.53 3.73
N ASN A 138 17.79 4.24 3.23
CA ASN A 138 16.69 4.76 4.05
C ASN A 138 15.37 4.03 3.77
N ILE A 139 15.30 3.22 2.71
CA ILE A 139 14.10 2.45 2.35
C ILE A 139 14.35 0.96 2.59
N ASN A 140 13.34 0.32 3.15
CA ASN A 140 13.26 -1.13 3.27
C ASN A 140 12.02 -1.58 2.50
N LEU A 141 12.22 -2.08 1.28
CA LEU A 141 11.10 -2.57 0.45
C LEU A 141 10.62 -3.91 1.00
N LYS A 142 9.42 -3.96 1.55
CA LYS A 142 8.85 -5.17 2.16
C LYS A 142 7.66 -5.72 1.43
N CYS A 143 6.94 -4.88 0.68
CA CYS A 143 5.64 -5.25 0.16
C CYS A 143 5.53 -5.01 -1.34
N LEU A 144 4.96 -6.01 -2.03
CA LEU A 144 4.32 -5.81 -3.32
C LEU A 144 2.83 -5.63 -3.06
N SER A 145 2.26 -4.46 -3.41
CA SER A 145 0.84 -4.18 -3.27
C SER A 145 0.14 -4.22 -4.62
N VAL A 146 -1.05 -4.78 -4.66
CA VAL A 146 -1.94 -4.76 -5.82
C VAL A 146 -3.36 -4.51 -5.36
N HIS A 147 -4.13 -3.79 -6.19
CA HIS A 147 -5.56 -3.64 -5.96
C HIS A 147 -6.28 -3.54 -7.31
N ILE A 148 -7.06 -4.54 -7.66
CA ILE A 148 -7.69 -4.66 -8.99
C ILE A 148 -9.08 -4.05 -9.06
N GLY A 149 -9.62 -3.64 -7.94
CA GLY A 149 -10.94 -2.99 -7.83
C GLY A 149 -11.65 -3.31 -6.54
N SER A 150 -12.74 -2.61 -6.31
CA SER A 150 -13.62 -2.80 -5.15
C SER A 150 -14.86 -3.60 -5.52
N GLN A 151 -15.52 -4.24 -4.54
CA GLN A 151 -16.78 -4.97 -4.72
C GLN A 151 -16.70 -6.12 -5.75
N ILE A 152 -15.58 -6.81 -5.79
CA ILE A 152 -15.39 -7.99 -6.65
C ILE A 152 -16.10 -9.16 -6.01
N LEU A 153 -17.11 -9.71 -6.69
CA LEU A 153 -17.94 -10.82 -6.22
C LEU A 153 -17.47 -12.19 -6.73
N ASP A 154 -16.50 -12.22 -7.66
CA ASP A 154 -15.96 -13.47 -8.24
C ASP A 154 -14.48 -13.61 -7.85
N TYR A 155 -14.05 -14.81 -7.55
CA TYR A 155 -12.65 -15.11 -7.22
C TYR A 155 -11.72 -15.16 -8.45
N LYS A 156 -12.27 -15.41 -9.65
CA LYS A 156 -11.48 -15.54 -10.90
C LYS A 156 -10.57 -14.34 -11.22
N PRO A 157 -10.99 -13.07 -11.01
CA PRO A 157 -10.09 -11.92 -11.15
C PRO A 157 -8.88 -12.00 -10.23
N TYR A 158 -9.07 -12.46 -8.99
CA TYR A 158 -7.96 -12.64 -8.03
C TYR A 158 -7.02 -13.75 -8.46
N GLU A 159 -7.54 -14.89 -8.97
CA GLU A 159 -6.72 -15.96 -9.51
C GLU A 159 -5.82 -15.48 -10.67
N LYS A 160 -6.38 -14.70 -11.60
CA LYS A 160 -5.63 -14.10 -12.70
C LYS A 160 -4.57 -13.13 -12.19
N MET A 161 -4.92 -12.28 -11.24
CA MET A 161 -4.00 -11.34 -10.60
C MET A 161 -2.86 -12.09 -9.92
N LEU A 162 -3.15 -13.11 -9.11
CA LEU A 162 -2.13 -13.90 -8.40
C LEU A 162 -1.17 -14.58 -9.37
N LYS A 163 -1.66 -15.13 -10.48
CA LYS A 163 -0.81 -15.69 -11.55
C LYS A 163 0.07 -14.62 -12.21
N ALA A 164 -0.46 -13.40 -12.39
CA ALA A 164 0.30 -12.31 -12.99
C ALA A 164 1.41 -11.80 -12.04
N ILE A 165 1.09 -11.56 -10.77
CA ILE A 165 2.10 -11.09 -9.79
C ILE A 165 3.14 -12.14 -9.48
N GLY A 166 2.78 -13.44 -9.44
CA GLY A 166 3.74 -14.53 -9.28
C GLY A 166 4.84 -14.46 -10.33
N LYS A 167 4.47 -14.35 -11.62
CA LYS A 167 5.43 -14.19 -12.71
C LYS A 167 6.32 -12.93 -12.58
N ILE A 168 5.84 -11.90 -11.93
CA ILE A 168 6.60 -10.65 -11.72
C ILE A 168 7.57 -10.83 -10.56
N ILE A 169 7.12 -11.44 -9.45
CA ILE A 169 7.96 -11.76 -8.29
C ILE A 169 9.14 -12.64 -8.72
N ASP A 170 8.89 -13.68 -9.54
CA ASP A 170 9.93 -14.59 -10.05
C ASP A 170 10.99 -13.88 -10.92
N ARG A 171 10.65 -12.71 -11.49
CA ARG A 171 11.53 -11.95 -12.39
C ARG A 171 12.29 -10.80 -11.72
N VAL A 172 11.99 -10.53 -10.46
CA VAL A 172 12.70 -9.51 -9.67
C VAL A 172 13.56 -10.20 -8.62
N ASP A 173 14.83 -9.82 -8.56
CA ASP A 173 15.75 -10.31 -7.54
C ASP A 173 15.49 -9.59 -6.21
N HIS A 174 14.32 -9.88 -5.60
CA HIS A 174 13.91 -9.32 -4.31
C HIS A 174 12.92 -10.24 -3.59
N LYS A 175 13.12 -10.42 -2.29
CA LYS A 175 12.21 -11.19 -1.43
C LYS A 175 11.28 -10.25 -0.66
N PHE A 176 10.00 -10.30 -1.00
CA PHE A 176 8.98 -9.54 -0.28
C PHE A 176 8.56 -10.26 1.01
N GLU A 177 8.38 -9.51 2.10
CA GLU A 177 7.79 -10.04 3.34
C GLU A 177 6.27 -10.12 3.24
N PHE A 178 5.67 -9.21 2.47
CA PHE A 178 4.22 -9.08 2.33
C PHE A 178 3.81 -9.03 0.85
N VAL A 179 2.65 -9.57 0.58
CA VAL A 179 1.87 -9.29 -0.61
C VAL A 179 0.52 -8.72 -0.14
N ASP A 180 0.26 -7.47 -0.48
CA ASP A 180 -0.99 -6.78 -0.18
C ASP A 180 -1.92 -6.95 -1.39
N LEU A 181 -3.08 -7.55 -1.19
CA LEU A 181 -4.03 -7.89 -2.24
C LEU A 181 -5.13 -6.84 -2.45
N GLY A 182 -5.06 -5.75 -1.69
CA GLY A 182 -6.01 -4.64 -1.76
C GLY A 182 -7.25 -4.79 -0.90
#